data_a2f2c13e8dd28b24117b46979b0e73e7
#
_entry.id   a2f2c13e8dd28b24117b46979b0e73e7
#
_cell.length_a   1.000
_cell.length_b   1.000
_cell.length_c   1.000
_cell.angle_alpha   90.00
_cell.angle_beta   90.00
_cell.angle_gamma   90.00
#
_symmetry.space_group_name_H-M   'P 1'
#
loop_
_entity.id
_entity.type
_entity.pdbx_description
1 polymer ?
#
loop_
_entity_poly.entity_id
_entity_poly.type
_entity_poly.pdbx_seq_one_letter_code
_entity_poly.pdbx_strand_id
1 'polypeptide(L)'
;MLNFEKGYQANLKAMEYEKNKDIEKAIEFYEKAISYNFDGNYPYDRLTILYRKRKDYNNEIRVLNKAIKVFSSIKSDRCDINPKLEKFKQRLLKAQTLKNKQ
;
A
#
# COMPACT_ATOMS: atom_id res chain seq x y z
N MET A 1 15.32 -12.47 0.25
CA MET A 1 15.73 -12.13 1.62
C MET A 1 16.07 -10.67 1.77
N LEU A 2 17.05 -10.18 0.96
CA LEU A 2 17.43 -8.77 1.07
C LEU A 2 16.27 -7.83 0.79
N ASN A 3 15.41 -8.17 -0.19
CA ASN A 3 14.28 -7.33 -0.54
C ASN A 3 13.23 -7.27 0.57
N PHE A 4 12.99 -8.39 1.25
CA PHE A 4 12.08 -8.39 2.39
C PHE A 4 12.61 -7.50 3.50
N GLU A 5 13.90 -7.66 3.83
CA GLU A 5 14.53 -6.86 4.88
C GLU A 5 14.47 -5.36 4.56
N LYS A 6 14.78 -4.99 3.31
CA LYS A 6 14.74 -3.59 2.90
C LYS A 6 13.32 -3.04 2.95
N GLY A 7 12.34 -3.83 2.51
CA GLY A 7 10.94 -3.43 2.59
C GLY A 7 10.48 -3.23 4.01
N TYR A 8 10.85 -4.14 4.90
CA TYR A 8 10.51 -4.06 6.30
C TYR A 8 11.10 -2.79 6.95
N GLN A 9 12.38 -2.53 6.70
CA GLN A 9 13.05 -1.35 7.26
C GLN A 9 12.44 -0.06 6.73
N ALA A 10 12.13 -0.01 5.43
CA ALA A 10 11.49 1.16 4.84
C ALA A 10 10.11 1.40 5.46
N ASN A 11 9.35 0.32 5.70
CA ASN A 11 8.04 0.44 6.32
C ASN A 11 8.14 1.00 7.75
N LEU A 12 9.10 0.50 8.53
CA LEU A 12 9.31 0.99 9.88
C LEU A 12 9.66 2.48 9.90
N LYS A 13 10.52 2.90 8.96
CA LYS A 13 10.90 4.30 8.85
C LYS A 13 9.70 5.16 8.48
N ALA A 14 8.89 4.69 7.53
CA ALA A 14 7.68 5.40 7.13
C ALA A 14 6.74 5.58 8.31
N MET A 15 6.56 4.54 9.11
CA MET A 15 5.69 4.59 10.29
C MET A 15 6.18 5.66 11.27
N GLU A 16 7.48 5.76 11.46
CA GLU A 16 8.05 6.76 12.36
C GLU A 16 7.82 8.17 11.83
N TYR A 17 8.06 8.39 10.54
CA TYR A 17 7.79 9.70 9.94
C TYR A 17 6.30 10.06 10.04
N GLU A 18 5.42 9.11 9.81
CA GLU A 18 3.99 9.36 9.92
C GLU A 18 3.61 9.71 11.36
N LYS A 19 4.17 9.02 12.33
CA LYS A 19 3.95 9.30 13.74
C LYS A 19 4.38 10.74 14.09
N ASN A 20 5.46 11.20 13.49
CA ASN A 20 5.97 12.56 13.70
C ASN A 20 5.30 13.58 12.79
N LYS A 21 4.26 13.17 12.06
CA LYS A 21 3.47 14.03 11.17
C LYS A 21 4.25 14.56 9.98
N ASP A 22 5.36 13.93 9.63
CA ASP A 22 6.08 14.23 8.41
C ASP A 22 5.54 13.34 7.30
N ILE A 23 4.40 13.76 6.74
CA ILE A 23 3.64 12.93 5.82
C ILE A 23 4.38 12.74 4.49
N GLU A 24 5.10 13.77 4.01
CA GLU A 24 5.86 13.65 2.77
C GLU A 24 6.93 12.56 2.86
N LYS A 25 7.68 12.56 3.97
CA LYS A 25 8.68 11.52 4.19
C LYS A 25 8.05 10.16 4.41
N ALA A 26 6.90 10.12 5.09
CA ALA A 26 6.19 8.87 5.29
C ALA A 26 5.80 8.25 3.95
N ILE A 27 5.22 9.05 3.06
CA ILE A 27 4.85 8.58 1.72
C ILE A 27 6.08 8.07 0.96
N GLU A 28 7.19 8.83 1.01
CA GLU A 28 8.43 8.44 0.34
C GLU A 28 8.88 7.04 0.78
N PHE A 29 8.88 6.78 2.08
CA PHE A 29 9.37 5.50 2.60
C PHE A 29 8.35 4.37 2.47
N TYR A 30 7.05 4.66 2.52
CA TYR A 30 6.06 3.64 2.19
C TYR A 30 6.18 3.24 0.70
N GLU A 31 6.41 4.20 -0.19
CA GLU A 31 6.64 3.89 -1.60
C GLU A 31 7.89 3.02 -1.78
N LYS A 32 8.94 3.31 -1.02
CA LYS A 32 10.14 2.46 -1.03
C LYS A 32 9.80 1.04 -0.61
N ALA A 33 9.03 0.89 0.46
CA ALA A 33 8.66 -0.43 0.96
C ALA A 33 7.94 -1.24 -0.10
N ILE A 34 6.95 -0.65 -0.77
CA ILE A 34 6.19 -1.39 -1.78
C ILE A 34 7.01 -1.64 -3.05
N SER A 35 8.04 -0.83 -3.32
CA SER A 35 8.92 -1.08 -4.47
C SER A 35 9.71 -2.37 -4.31
N TYR A 36 9.87 -2.86 -3.09
CA TYR A 36 10.52 -4.14 -2.81
C TYR A 36 9.51 -5.30 -2.77
N ASN A 37 8.28 -5.08 -3.21
CA ASN A 37 7.22 -6.09 -3.18
C ASN A 37 6.96 -6.62 -1.77
N PHE A 38 7.03 -5.74 -0.80
CA PHE A 38 6.78 -6.11 0.60
C PHE A 38 5.44 -6.84 0.71
N ASP A 39 5.40 -7.94 1.45
CA ASP A 39 4.21 -8.82 1.51
C ASP A 39 3.34 -8.58 2.72
N GLY A 40 3.57 -7.51 3.47
CA GLY A 40 2.68 -7.07 4.53
C GLY A 40 1.74 -5.99 4.01
N ASN A 41 0.53 -5.95 4.53
CA ASN A 41 -0.48 -5.02 3.99
C ASN A 41 -0.26 -3.56 4.44
N TYR A 42 0.52 -3.33 5.50
CA TYR A 42 0.57 -2.02 6.14
C TYR A 42 0.95 -0.86 5.21
N PRO A 43 2.08 -0.93 4.46
CA PRO A 43 2.43 0.20 3.60
C PRO A 43 1.40 0.45 2.50
N TYR A 44 0.77 -0.59 1.98
CA TYR A 44 -0.28 -0.40 0.96
C TYR A 44 -1.50 0.28 1.57
N ASP A 45 -1.90 -0.14 2.77
CA ASP A 45 -3.05 0.47 3.45
C ASP A 45 -2.80 1.94 3.75
N ARG A 46 -1.63 2.27 4.30
CA ARG A 46 -1.34 3.65 4.66
C ARG A 46 -1.23 4.55 3.44
N LEU A 47 -0.52 4.08 2.40
CA LEU A 47 -0.41 4.87 1.17
C LEU A 47 -1.77 5.18 0.57
N THR A 48 -2.65 4.19 0.49
CA THR A 48 -3.95 4.42 -0.12
C THR A 48 -4.79 5.39 0.70
N ILE A 49 -4.70 5.31 2.03
CA ILE A 49 -5.40 6.26 2.90
C ILE A 49 -4.85 7.68 2.70
N LEU A 50 -3.52 7.82 2.68
CA LEU A 50 -2.89 9.12 2.54
C LEU A 50 -3.18 9.74 1.18
N TYR A 51 -3.11 8.95 0.11
CA TYR A 51 -3.42 9.46 -1.23
C TYR A 51 -4.90 9.83 -1.36
N ARG A 52 -5.80 9.06 -0.77
CA ARG A 52 -7.23 9.39 -0.82
C ARG A 52 -7.51 10.71 -0.11
N LYS A 53 -6.87 10.96 1.02
CA LYS A 53 -7.00 12.24 1.73
C LYS A 53 -6.60 13.42 0.86
N ARG A 54 -5.62 13.21 -0.01
CA ARG A 54 -5.15 14.23 -0.95
C ARG A 54 -5.96 14.27 -2.23
N LYS A 55 -6.96 13.40 -2.36
CA LYS A 55 -7.73 13.20 -3.60
C LYS A 55 -6.84 12.84 -4.78
N ASP A 56 -5.71 12.20 -4.49
CA ASP A 56 -4.79 11.70 -5.51
C ASP A 56 -5.19 10.26 -5.88
N TYR A 57 -6.31 10.15 -6.57
CA TYR A 57 -6.88 8.85 -6.88
C TYR A 57 -6.03 8.05 -7.86
N ASN A 58 -5.27 8.72 -8.72
CA ASN A 58 -4.37 8.02 -9.64
C ASN A 58 -3.32 7.21 -8.89
N ASN A 59 -2.69 7.80 -7.89
CA ASN A 59 -1.70 7.10 -7.08
C ASN A 59 -2.37 6.06 -6.17
N GLU A 60 -3.54 6.36 -5.64
CA GLU A 60 -4.28 5.38 -4.84
C GLU A 60 -4.58 4.13 -5.66
N ILE A 61 -5.06 4.31 -6.90
CA ILE A 61 -5.36 3.18 -7.80
C ILE A 61 -4.09 2.40 -8.13
N ARG A 62 -3.00 3.10 -8.42
CA ARG A 62 -1.72 2.46 -8.71
C ARG A 62 -1.25 1.57 -7.56
N VAL A 63 -1.34 2.09 -6.33
CA VAL A 63 -0.91 1.33 -5.15
C VAL A 63 -1.81 0.12 -4.92
N LEU A 64 -3.12 0.27 -5.10
CA LEU A 64 -4.05 -0.84 -4.95
C LEU A 64 -3.81 -1.94 -5.98
N ASN A 65 -3.54 -1.55 -7.24
CA ASN A 65 -3.18 -2.52 -8.27
C ASN A 65 -1.89 -3.26 -7.91
N LYS A 66 -0.91 -2.53 -7.39
CA LYS A 66 0.34 -3.14 -6.93
C LYS A 66 0.09 -4.14 -5.80
N ALA A 67 -0.74 -3.76 -4.82
CA ALA A 67 -1.07 -4.63 -3.69
C ALA A 67 -1.74 -5.93 -4.19
N ILE A 68 -2.70 -5.79 -5.09
CA ILE A 68 -3.40 -6.94 -5.64
C ILE A 68 -2.41 -7.87 -6.35
N LYS A 69 -1.52 -7.29 -7.16
CA LYS A 69 -0.51 -8.07 -7.88
C LYS A 69 0.41 -8.83 -6.92
N VAL A 70 0.93 -8.14 -5.91
CA VAL A 70 1.86 -8.74 -4.95
C VAL A 70 1.17 -9.86 -4.17
N PHE A 71 -0.02 -9.57 -3.63
CA PHE A 71 -0.71 -10.55 -2.78
C PHE A 71 -1.24 -11.73 -3.60
N SER A 72 -1.63 -11.50 -4.86
CA SER A 72 -2.05 -12.60 -5.75
C SER A 72 -0.91 -13.54 -6.09
N SER A 73 0.34 -13.06 -6.01
CA SER A 73 1.51 -13.88 -6.34
C SER A 73 2.03 -14.69 -5.15
N ILE A 74 1.50 -14.45 -3.95
CA ILE A 74 1.95 -15.18 -2.77
C ILE A 74 1.38 -16.59 -2.80
N LYS A 75 2.28 -17.56 -2.88
CA LYS A 75 1.92 -18.98 -2.90
C LYS A 75 2.22 -19.58 -1.53
N SER A 76 1.30 -19.39 -0.61
CA SER A 76 1.46 -19.93 0.74
C SER A 76 0.09 -20.23 1.33
N ASP A 77 0.08 -20.95 2.45
CA ASP A 77 -1.14 -21.30 3.15
C ASP A 77 -1.59 -20.19 4.11
N ARG A 78 -1.09 -18.97 3.93
CA ARG A 78 -1.49 -17.85 4.77
C ARG A 78 -3.00 -17.61 4.60
N CYS A 79 -3.73 -17.69 5.70
CA CYS A 79 -5.17 -17.51 5.68
C CYS A 79 -5.59 -16.05 5.55
N ASP A 80 -4.64 -15.12 5.67
CA ASP A 80 -4.94 -13.68 5.56
C ASP A 80 -4.94 -13.15 4.13
N ILE A 81 -4.45 -13.96 3.15
CA ILE A 81 -4.27 -13.48 1.78
C ILE A 81 -5.60 -13.16 1.11
N ASN A 82 -6.54 -14.11 1.11
CA ASN A 82 -7.81 -13.90 0.41
C ASN A 82 -8.63 -12.73 0.99
N PRO A 83 -8.77 -12.60 2.32
CA PRO A 83 -9.47 -11.44 2.87
C PRO A 83 -8.82 -10.12 2.50
N LYS A 84 -7.48 -10.06 2.48
CA LYS A 84 -6.77 -8.85 2.11
C LYS A 84 -6.96 -8.51 0.64
N LEU A 85 -6.88 -9.52 -0.24
CA LEU A 85 -7.13 -9.31 -1.67
C LEU A 85 -8.52 -8.75 -1.90
N GLU A 86 -9.53 -9.30 -1.22
CA GLU A 86 -10.90 -8.83 -1.37
C GLU A 86 -11.03 -7.37 -0.94
N LYS A 87 -10.41 -6.99 0.17
CA LYS A 87 -10.39 -5.60 0.63
C LYS A 87 -9.75 -4.68 -0.38
N PHE A 88 -8.59 -5.06 -0.92
CA PHE A 88 -7.91 -4.23 -1.91
C PHE A 88 -8.78 -4.05 -3.16
N LYS A 89 -9.45 -5.11 -3.61
CA LYS A 89 -10.33 -5.03 -4.78
C LYS A 89 -11.52 -4.10 -4.54
N GLN A 90 -12.13 -4.19 -3.36
CA GLN A 90 -13.24 -3.30 -3.00
C GLN A 90 -12.80 -1.85 -2.94
N ARG A 91 -11.65 -1.60 -2.36
CA ARG A 91 -11.10 -0.24 -2.27
C ARG A 91 -10.72 0.29 -3.64
N LEU A 92 -10.25 -0.57 -4.54
CA LEU A 92 -9.95 -0.18 -5.91
C LEU A 92 -11.20 0.29 -6.64
N LEU A 93 -12.29 -0.44 -6.51
CA LEU A 93 -13.57 -0.03 -7.11
C LEU A 93 -14.00 1.34 -6.59
N LYS A 94 -13.88 1.56 -5.29
CA LYS A 94 -14.24 2.84 -4.70
C LYS A 94 -13.36 3.97 -5.22
N ALA A 95 -12.06 3.75 -5.31
CA ALA A 95 -11.13 4.76 -5.81
C ALA A 95 -11.43 5.12 -7.26
N GLN A 96 -11.75 4.12 -8.10
CA GLN A 96 -12.11 4.35 -9.48
C GLN A 96 -13.40 5.17 -9.58
N THR A 97 -14.38 4.88 -8.72
CA THR A 97 -15.63 5.64 -8.68
C THR A 97 -15.37 7.10 -8.30
N LEU A 98 -14.53 7.32 -7.29
CA LEU A 98 -14.19 8.67 -6.85
C LEU A 98 -13.43 9.43 -7.93
N LYS A 99 -12.51 8.77 -8.63
CA LYS A 99 -11.79 9.38 -9.74
C LYS A 99 -12.74 9.82 -10.84
N ASN A 100 -13.71 8.98 -11.17
CA ASN A 100 -14.65 9.28 -12.26
C ASN A 100 -15.58 10.46 -11.95
N LYS A 101 -15.67 10.85 -10.68
CA LYS A 101 -16.49 11.97 -10.25
C LYS A 101 -15.73 13.29 -10.20
N GLN A 102 -14.44 13.26 -10.46
CA GLN A 102 -13.64 14.49 -10.49
C GLN A 102 -13.92 15.35 -11.70
#